data_d12ba3ba2d6c71274dcbd6756a870d34
#
_entry.id   d12ba3ba2d6c71274dcbd6756a870d34
#
_cell.length_a   1.000
_cell.length_b   1.000
_cell.length_c   1.000
_cell.angle_alpha   90.00
_cell.angle_beta   90.00
_cell.angle_gamma   90.00
#
_symmetry.space_group_name_H-M   'P 1'
#
loop_
_entity.id
_entity.type
_entity.pdbx_description
1 polymer ?
#
loop_
_entity_poly.entity_id
_entity_poly.type
_entity_poly.pdbx_seq_one_letter_code
_entity_poly.pdbx_strand_id
1 'polypeptide(L)'
;MVTEKKKTMQTRRRRRRMSPGDRIFTVCNYVFCFLAACVTLYPLIYVFSMSISTPEAVISNLVTLLPKGFSLKAYEMIFRNGEVWRSYYNTIWYTVVGTTISTTLTMMAAYPLSRRQFFLRRQLSFFFTLSMFFSGTLVPMYLLINRIGLYNTRWAIVLPAGAAAYYIIMARTFLSTIPDSLYESARIDGATEWTILRKIFIPLSMPIMSVLIIYYAVHQWNSYFNAMIYLPGRKDLQPLQVFLMKILINNESVAGEVAGSATMSMISLQLKYVVIVVALVPILCVYPFLQKYFIKGMMIGAVKE
;
A
#
# COMPACT_ATOMS: atom_id res chain seq x y z
N MET A 1 -28.94 -46.63 33.96
CA MET A 1 -29.74 -45.41 34.11
C MET A 1 -28.99 -44.46 35.07
N VAL A 2 -28.00 -43.72 34.55
CA VAL A 2 -27.25 -42.76 35.31
C VAL A 2 -27.09 -41.53 34.40
N THR A 3 -27.88 -40.51 34.74
CA THR A 3 -27.93 -39.20 34.07
C THR A 3 -26.79 -38.35 34.56
N GLU A 4 -25.77 -38.19 33.73
CA GLU A 4 -24.60 -37.29 33.96
C GLU A 4 -24.98 -35.85 33.64
N LYS A 5 -25.20 -35.04 34.65
CA LYS A 5 -25.41 -33.59 34.56
C LYS A 5 -24.11 -32.92 34.09
N LYS A 6 -24.05 -32.52 32.79
CA LYS A 6 -23.06 -31.58 32.30
C LYS A 6 -23.23 -30.22 32.99
N LYS A 7 -22.45 -29.93 34.01
CA LYS A 7 -22.26 -28.59 34.57
C LYS A 7 -21.52 -27.72 33.54
N THR A 8 -22.24 -26.89 32.85
CA THR A 8 -21.68 -25.78 32.07
C THR A 8 -21.01 -24.78 33.01
N MET A 9 -19.70 -24.86 33.17
CA MET A 9 -18.91 -23.83 33.82
C MET A 9 -18.90 -22.57 32.92
N GLN A 10 -19.88 -21.69 33.14
CA GLN A 10 -19.77 -20.30 32.72
C GLN A 10 -18.70 -19.63 33.60
N THR A 11 -17.48 -19.53 33.09
CA THR A 11 -16.42 -18.68 33.67
C THR A 11 -16.90 -17.24 33.62
N ARG A 12 -17.60 -16.79 34.67
CA ARG A 12 -17.83 -15.36 34.95
C ARG A 12 -16.45 -14.68 34.96
N ARG A 13 -16.07 -14.00 33.89
CA ARG A 13 -14.96 -13.06 33.87
C ARG A 13 -15.22 -12.03 35.00
N ARG A 14 -14.66 -12.25 36.18
CA ARG A 14 -14.58 -11.25 37.23
C ARG A 14 -13.93 -10.02 36.64
N ARG A 15 -14.71 -8.95 36.42
CA ARG A 15 -14.15 -7.61 36.12
C ARG A 15 -13.22 -7.28 37.32
N ARG A 16 -11.92 -7.48 37.14
CA ARG A 16 -10.90 -6.99 38.08
C ARG A 16 -11.16 -5.50 38.26
N ARG A 17 -11.45 -5.07 39.50
CA ARG A 17 -11.49 -3.66 39.86
C ARG A 17 -10.09 -3.11 39.53
N MET A 18 -10.02 -2.18 38.57
CA MET A 18 -8.76 -1.52 38.23
C MET A 18 -8.23 -0.80 39.47
N SER A 19 -6.96 -0.99 39.78
CA SER A 19 -6.22 -0.20 40.74
C SER A 19 -6.30 1.29 40.44
N PRO A 20 -6.24 2.21 41.39
CA PRO A 20 -6.17 3.65 41.10
C PRO A 20 -5.02 3.99 40.11
N GLY A 21 -3.85 3.35 40.25
CA GLY A 21 -2.75 3.49 39.33
C GLY A 21 -3.07 3.03 37.91
N ASP A 22 -3.78 1.90 37.75
CA ASP A 22 -4.21 1.39 36.44
C ASP A 22 -5.19 2.36 35.75
N ARG A 23 -6.05 3.04 36.54
CA ARG A 23 -6.97 4.04 36.00
C ARG A 23 -6.23 5.27 35.47
N ILE A 24 -5.27 5.79 36.27
CA ILE A 24 -4.44 6.93 35.86
C ILE A 24 -3.68 6.58 34.58
N PHE A 25 -3.00 5.44 34.55
CA PHE A 25 -2.29 4.96 33.36
C PHE A 25 -3.20 4.85 32.15
N THR A 26 -4.40 4.29 32.32
CA THR A 26 -5.37 4.14 31.23
C THR A 26 -5.82 5.50 30.70
N VAL A 27 -6.12 6.45 31.59
CA VAL A 27 -6.51 7.82 31.19
C VAL A 27 -5.37 8.52 30.47
N CYS A 28 -4.13 8.47 31.00
CA CYS A 28 -2.96 9.04 30.34
C CYS A 28 -2.75 8.45 28.94
N ASN A 29 -2.91 7.13 28.80
CA ASN A 29 -2.78 6.46 27.51
C ASN A 29 -3.86 6.92 26.50
N TYR A 30 -5.12 7.03 26.92
CA TYR A 30 -6.19 7.56 26.07
C TYR A 30 -5.95 9.01 25.68
N VAL A 31 -5.51 9.86 26.62
CA VAL A 31 -5.16 11.26 26.31
C VAL A 31 -4.01 11.33 25.30
N PHE A 32 -2.96 10.55 25.52
CA PHE A 32 -1.83 10.48 24.60
C PHE A 32 -2.28 10.02 23.19
N CYS A 33 -3.04 8.93 23.10
CA CYS A 33 -3.56 8.44 21.82
C CYS A 33 -4.48 9.45 21.13
N PHE A 34 -5.31 10.17 21.91
CA PHE A 34 -6.18 11.23 21.38
C PHE A 34 -5.37 12.39 20.82
N LEU A 35 -4.38 12.88 21.57
CA LEU A 35 -3.49 13.95 21.09
C LEU A 35 -2.70 13.53 19.84
N ALA A 36 -2.16 12.33 19.83
CA ALA A 36 -1.49 11.77 18.65
C ALA A 36 -2.44 11.71 17.44
N ALA A 37 -3.69 11.28 17.64
CA ALA A 37 -4.69 11.28 16.58
C ALA A 37 -5.02 12.69 16.08
N CYS A 38 -5.18 13.66 16.97
CA CYS A 38 -5.41 15.06 16.59
C CYS A 38 -4.27 15.63 15.75
N VAL A 39 -3.02 15.40 16.17
CA VAL A 39 -1.83 15.88 15.45
C VAL A 39 -1.72 15.25 14.05
N THR A 40 -2.02 13.96 13.94
CA THR A 40 -1.95 13.25 12.64
C THR A 40 -3.13 13.58 11.71
N LEU A 41 -4.31 13.86 12.26
CA LEU A 41 -5.48 14.24 11.47
C LEU A 41 -5.48 15.70 11.02
N TYR A 42 -4.80 16.58 11.77
CA TYR A 42 -4.76 18.02 11.46
C TYR A 42 -4.35 18.34 10.01
N PRO A 43 -3.21 17.83 9.48
CA PRO A 43 -2.82 18.11 8.11
C PRO A 43 -3.82 17.58 7.07
N LEU A 44 -4.49 16.47 7.34
CA LEU A 44 -5.51 15.91 6.43
C LEU A 44 -6.75 16.80 6.40
N ILE A 45 -7.24 17.23 7.57
CA ILE A 45 -8.38 18.15 7.69
C ILE A 45 -8.03 19.49 7.03
N TYR A 46 -6.83 20.01 7.26
CA TYR A 46 -6.36 21.26 6.65
C TYR A 46 -6.38 21.19 5.12
N VAL A 47 -5.77 20.15 4.52
CA VAL A 47 -5.74 19.96 3.07
C VAL A 47 -7.17 19.82 2.51
N PHE A 48 -8.05 19.08 3.18
CA PHE A 48 -9.43 18.93 2.78
C PHE A 48 -10.19 20.28 2.86
N SER A 49 -10.02 21.03 3.95
CA SER A 49 -10.65 22.37 4.11
C SER A 49 -10.17 23.37 3.06
N MET A 50 -8.86 23.37 2.76
CA MET A 50 -8.29 24.21 1.70
C MET A 50 -8.84 23.83 0.33
N SER A 51 -9.08 22.55 0.05
CA SER A 51 -9.55 22.08 -1.25
C SER A 51 -10.98 22.53 -1.59
N ILE A 52 -11.85 22.74 -0.58
CA ILE A 52 -13.26 23.13 -0.75
C ILE A 52 -13.53 24.59 -0.40
N SER A 53 -12.52 25.35 0.06
CA SER A 53 -12.65 26.78 0.36
C SER A 53 -12.66 27.63 -0.92
N THR A 54 -13.05 28.90 -0.82
CA THR A 54 -12.95 29.81 -1.97
C THR A 54 -11.47 30.15 -2.27
N PRO A 55 -11.11 30.38 -3.56
CA PRO A 55 -9.73 30.71 -3.95
C PRO A 55 -9.17 31.92 -3.19
N GLU A 56 -9.98 32.92 -2.92
CA GLU A 56 -9.61 34.14 -2.18
C GLU A 56 -9.23 33.82 -0.73
N ALA A 57 -9.98 32.92 -0.07
CA ALA A 57 -9.72 32.51 1.30
C ALA A 57 -8.43 31.65 1.39
N VAL A 58 -8.15 30.84 0.35
CA VAL A 58 -6.94 30.03 0.24
C VAL A 58 -5.69 30.91 0.11
N ILE A 59 -5.72 31.91 -0.77
CA ILE A 59 -4.59 32.83 -0.99
C ILE A 59 -4.32 33.71 0.24
N SER A 60 -5.39 34.18 0.86
CA SER A 60 -5.28 35.03 2.06
C SER A 60 -4.91 34.26 3.32
N ASN A 61 -4.64 32.94 3.23
CA ASN A 61 -4.34 32.05 4.36
C ASN A 61 -5.37 32.14 5.50
N LEU A 62 -6.63 32.41 5.18
CA LEU A 62 -7.71 32.54 6.16
C LEU A 62 -8.24 31.21 6.65
N VAL A 63 -7.93 30.10 5.95
CA VAL A 63 -8.37 28.77 6.28
C VAL A 63 -7.42 28.14 7.28
N THR A 64 -7.91 27.73 8.44
CA THR A 64 -7.12 27.04 9.47
C THR A 64 -7.55 25.58 9.62
N LEU A 65 -8.70 25.33 10.20
CA LEU A 65 -9.25 23.99 10.44
C LEU A 65 -10.53 23.78 9.63
N LEU A 66 -11.37 24.80 9.52
CA LEU A 66 -12.64 24.74 8.83
C LEU A 66 -12.60 25.53 7.52
N PRO A 67 -13.30 25.09 6.50
CA PRO A 67 -13.35 25.79 5.22
C PRO A 67 -13.98 27.19 5.38
N LYS A 68 -13.45 28.17 4.64
CA LYS A 68 -14.02 29.52 4.56
C LYS A 68 -14.56 29.76 3.15
N GLY A 69 -15.88 29.98 3.07
CA GLY A 69 -16.62 29.91 1.83
C GLY A 69 -16.67 28.47 1.29
N PHE A 70 -17.42 28.27 0.22
CA PHE A 70 -17.53 26.96 -0.42
C PHE A 70 -17.39 27.11 -1.94
N SER A 71 -16.42 26.40 -2.53
CA SER A 71 -16.18 26.42 -3.97
C SER A 71 -15.70 25.07 -4.47
N LEU A 72 -16.40 24.53 -5.45
CA LEU A 72 -16.01 23.29 -6.16
C LEU A 72 -15.41 23.57 -7.55
N LYS A 73 -15.16 24.82 -7.91
CA LYS A 73 -14.64 25.20 -9.23
C LYS A 73 -13.32 24.48 -9.56
N ALA A 74 -12.42 24.35 -8.59
CA ALA A 74 -11.16 23.66 -8.80
C ALA A 74 -11.35 22.14 -9.00
N TYR A 75 -12.33 21.52 -8.34
CA TYR A 75 -12.69 20.12 -8.60
C TYR A 75 -13.26 19.95 -10.01
N GLU A 76 -14.15 20.84 -10.44
CA GLU A 76 -14.71 20.82 -11.80
C GLU A 76 -13.62 20.90 -12.86
N MET A 77 -12.64 21.80 -12.68
CA MET A 77 -11.49 21.91 -13.58
C MET A 77 -10.66 20.62 -13.66
N ILE A 78 -10.38 20.00 -12.51
CA ILE A 78 -9.62 18.74 -12.48
C ILE A 78 -10.39 17.62 -13.15
N PHE A 79 -11.66 17.46 -12.86
CA PHE A 79 -12.46 16.38 -13.43
C PHE A 79 -12.80 16.57 -14.93
N ARG A 80 -12.76 17.80 -15.44
CA ARG A 80 -12.83 18.08 -16.89
C ARG A 80 -11.53 17.77 -17.63
N ASN A 81 -10.41 17.67 -16.91
CA ASN A 81 -9.12 17.38 -17.53
C ASN A 81 -8.98 15.88 -17.85
N GLY A 82 -8.92 15.55 -19.15
CA GLY A 82 -8.77 14.17 -19.62
C GLY A 82 -7.43 13.51 -19.21
N GLU A 83 -6.38 14.31 -18.92
CA GLU A 83 -5.08 13.78 -18.46
C GLU A 83 -5.21 13.16 -17.05
N VAL A 84 -6.05 13.71 -16.19
CA VAL A 84 -6.32 13.17 -14.84
C VAL A 84 -6.91 11.77 -14.93
N TRP A 85 -7.94 11.58 -15.74
CA TRP A 85 -8.61 10.27 -15.90
C TRP A 85 -7.68 9.23 -16.50
N ARG A 86 -6.86 9.64 -17.47
CA ARG A 86 -5.83 8.77 -18.05
C ARG A 86 -4.78 8.35 -17.02
N SER A 87 -4.31 9.30 -16.22
CA SER A 87 -3.34 9.06 -15.15
C SER A 87 -3.90 8.16 -14.05
N TYR A 88 -5.20 8.30 -13.71
CA TYR A 88 -5.91 7.38 -12.81
C TYR A 88 -5.95 5.97 -13.37
N TYR A 89 -6.37 5.81 -14.62
CA TYR A 89 -6.40 4.52 -15.28
C TYR A 89 -5.02 3.84 -15.26
N ASN A 90 -3.97 4.60 -15.59
CA ASN A 90 -2.61 4.08 -15.56
C ASN A 90 -2.19 3.65 -14.15
N THR A 91 -2.49 4.45 -13.13
CA THR A 91 -2.16 4.10 -11.74
C THR A 91 -2.90 2.84 -11.27
N ILE A 92 -4.18 2.72 -11.57
CA ILE A 92 -4.96 1.52 -11.27
C ILE A 92 -4.36 0.31 -11.99
N TRP A 93 -4.04 0.46 -13.28
CA TRP A 93 -3.42 -0.60 -14.07
C TRP A 93 -2.08 -1.04 -13.47
N TYR A 94 -1.17 -0.09 -13.16
CA TYR A 94 0.12 -0.40 -12.52
C TYR A 94 -0.07 -1.07 -11.17
N THR A 95 -1.00 -0.60 -10.37
CA THR A 95 -1.27 -1.16 -9.05
C THR A 95 -1.81 -2.58 -9.15
N VAL A 96 -2.81 -2.83 -9.99
CA VAL A 96 -3.41 -4.17 -10.11
C VAL A 96 -2.44 -5.16 -10.74
N VAL A 97 -1.89 -4.83 -11.91
CA VAL A 97 -0.98 -5.73 -12.64
C VAL A 97 0.33 -5.93 -11.88
N GLY A 98 0.93 -4.83 -11.38
CA GLY A 98 2.17 -4.89 -10.62
C GLY A 98 2.02 -5.70 -9.33
N THR A 99 0.97 -5.47 -8.56
CA THR A 99 0.70 -6.23 -7.33
C THR A 99 0.48 -7.72 -7.61
N THR A 100 -0.28 -8.05 -8.66
CA THR A 100 -0.55 -9.44 -9.03
C THR A 100 0.74 -10.17 -9.41
N ILE A 101 1.55 -9.57 -10.27
CA ILE A 101 2.84 -10.14 -10.69
C ILE A 101 3.78 -10.27 -9.50
N SER A 102 3.94 -9.20 -8.71
CA SER A 102 4.85 -9.19 -7.58
C SER A 102 4.48 -10.20 -6.50
N THR A 103 3.19 -10.31 -6.16
CA THR A 103 2.71 -11.30 -5.18
C THR A 103 2.90 -12.72 -5.69
N THR A 104 2.58 -12.97 -6.96
CA THR A 104 2.76 -14.29 -7.58
C THR A 104 4.21 -14.72 -7.59
N LEU A 105 5.12 -13.86 -8.08
CA LEU A 105 6.56 -14.15 -8.13
C LEU A 105 7.13 -14.35 -6.71
N THR A 106 6.71 -13.54 -5.75
CA THR A 106 7.14 -13.67 -4.35
C THR A 106 6.71 -15.02 -3.77
N MET A 107 5.46 -15.44 -3.98
CA MET A 107 4.97 -16.72 -3.48
C MET A 107 5.63 -17.90 -4.18
N MET A 108 5.85 -17.82 -5.50
CA MET A 108 6.57 -18.85 -6.26
C MET A 108 8.04 -18.99 -5.83
N ALA A 109 8.71 -17.89 -5.47
CA ALA A 109 10.06 -17.94 -4.95
C ALA A 109 10.12 -18.41 -3.48
N ALA A 110 9.18 -17.97 -2.65
CA ALA A 110 9.14 -18.28 -1.23
C ALA A 110 8.78 -19.74 -0.93
N TYR A 111 7.93 -20.37 -1.75
CA TYR A 111 7.46 -21.73 -1.54
C TYR A 111 8.61 -22.76 -1.51
N PRO A 112 9.44 -22.90 -2.55
CA PRO A 112 10.56 -23.86 -2.50
C PRO A 112 11.54 -23.53 -1.38
N LEU A 113 11.80 -22.25 -1.10
CA LEU A 113 12.67 -21.82 -0.02
C LEU A 113 12.14 -22.17 1.38
N SER A 114 10.85 -22.39 1.52
CA SER A 114 10.25 -22.81 2.78
C SER A 114 10.40 -24.31 3.04
N ARG A 115 10.65 -25.12 2.01
CA ARG A 115 10.74 -26.58 2.11
C ARG A 115 12.11 -27.04 2.55
N ARG A 116 12.19 -27.93 3.57
CA ARG A 116 13.47 -28.46 4.09
C ARG A 116 14.20 -29.32 3.06
N GLN A 117 13.45 -29.99 2.20
CA GLN A 117 13.95 -30.94 1.20
C GLN A 117 14.56 -30.25 -0.04
N PHE A 118 14.37 -28.92 -0.20
CA PHE A 118 14.89 -28.20 -1.34
C PHE A 118 16.41 -27.99 -1.21
N PHE A 119 17.19 -28.62 -2.08
CA PHE A 119 18.65 -28.68 -1.96
C PHE A 119 19.36 -27.31 -2.06
N LEU A 120 18.83 -26.35 -2.83
CA LEU A 120 19.38 -24.99 -2.95
C LEU A 120 18.84 -24.01 -1.90
N ARG A 121 18.03 -24.46 -0.94
CA ARG A 121 17.38 -23.61 0.05
C ARG A 121 18.34 -22.67 0.77
N ARG A 122 19.48 -23.22 1.25
CA ARG A 122 20.46 -22.44 2.02
C ARG A 122 21.15 -21.39 1.16
N GLN A 123 21.61 -21.78 -0.03
CA GLN A 123 22.35 -20.92 -0.94
C GLN A 123 21.46 -19.77 -1.46
N LEU A 124 20.26 -20.07 -1.95
CA LEU A 124 19.33 -19.08 -2.45
C LEU A 124 18.81 -18.16 -1.33
N SER A 125 18.55 -18.69 -0.13
CA SER A 125 18.17 -17.85 1.00
C SER A 125 19.28 -16.90 1.40
N PHE A 126 20.54 -17.35 1.41
CA PHE A 126 21.69 -16.48 1.65
C PHE A 126 21.81 -15.41 0.55
N PHE A 127 21.66 -15.79 -0.72
CA PHE A 127 21.70 -14.87 -1.84
C PHE A 127 20.60 -13.78 -1.74
N PHE A 128 19.34 -14.16 -1.46
CA PHE A 128 18.27 -13.19 -1.27
C PHE A 128 18.52 -12.28 -0.06
N THR A 129 19.03 -12.84 1.05
CA THR A 129 19.37 -12.03 2.22
C THR A 129 20.52 -11.08 1.92
N LEU A 130 21.54 -11.53 1.21
CA LEU A 130 22.67 -10.70 0.80
C LEU A 130 22.21 -9.57 -0.12
N SER A 131 21.33 -9.85 -1.09
CA SER A 131 20.81 -8.85 -2.03
C SER A 131 20.03 -7.72 -1.35
N MET A 132 19.55 -7.90 -0.11
CA MET A 132 18.90 -6.82 0.65
C MET A 132 19.89 -5.72 1.08
N PHE A 133 21.16 -6.05 1.22
CA PHE A 133 22.23 -5.11 1.60
C PHE A 133 22.87 -4.43 0.38
N PHE A 134 22.68 -4.99 -0.81
CA PHE A 134 23.20 -4.45 -2.06
C PHE A 134 22.06 -4.00 -2.96
N SER A 135 21.60 -2.78 -2.76
CA SER A 135 20.60 -2.19 -3.66
C SER A 135 21.28 -1.75 -4.97
N GLY A 136 20.68 -2.14 -6.09
CA GLY A 136 21.11 -1.63 -7.41
C GLY A 136 20.97 -0.11 -7.44
N THR A 137 22.02 0.59 -7.88
CA THR A 137 21.96 2.04 -8.05
C THR A 137 21.10 2.41 -9.27
N LEU A 138 20.62 3.64 -9.30
CA LEU A 138 19.76 4.16 -10.37
C LEU A 138 20.35 3.94 -11.77
N VAL A 139 21.64 4.26 -11.96
CA VAL A 139 22.27 4.24 -13.27
C VAL A 139 22.35 2.83 -13.86
N PRO A 140 22.85 1.80 -13.17
CA PRO A 140 22.83 0.43 -13.68
C PRO A 140 21.42 -0.07 -14.03
N MET A 141 20.42 0.24 -13.20
CA MET A 141 19.05 -0.17 -13.48
C MET A 141 18.48 0.53 -14.72
N TYR A 142 18.75 1.82 -14.89
CA TYR A 142 18.35 2.57 -16.08
C TYR A 142 18.97 1.97 -17.35
N LEU A 143 20.28 1.70 -17.32
CA LEU A 143 20.98 1.09 -18.46
C LEU A 143 20.44 -0.30 -18.79
N LEU A 144 20.12 -1.10 -17.78
CA LEU A 144 19.50 -2.41 -17.97
C LEU A 144 18.15 -2.29 -18.67
N ILE A 145 17.24 -1.46 -18.13
CA ILE A 145 15.89 -1.26 -18.69
C ILE A 145 15.95 -0.79 -20.13
N ASN A 146 16.91 0.10 -20.44
CA ASN A 146 17.11 0.59 -21.81
C ASN A 146 17.62 -0.52 -22.73
N ARG A 147 18.63 -1.29 -22.30
CA ARG A 147 19.21 -2.39 -23.09
C ARG A 147 18.23 -3.51 -23.41
N ILE A 148 17.33 -3.84 -22.48
CA ILE A 148 16.31 -4.89 -22.69
C ILE A 148 15.06 -4.37 -23.42
N GLY A 149 15.08 -3.09 -23.87
CA GLY A 149 14.00 -2.51 -24.67
C GLY A 149 12.71 -2.19 -23.91
N LEU A 150 12.75 -2.12 -22.60
CA LEU A 150 11.57 -1.77 -21.79
C LEU A 150 11.37 -0.27 -21.60
N TYR A 151 12.34 0.56 -21.97
CA TYR A 151 12.26 2.01 -21.88
C TYR A 151 11.05 2.55 -22.65
N ASN A 152 10.34 3.53 -22.06
CA ASN A 152 9.09 4.08 -22.60
C ASN A 152 7.94 3.06 -22.73
N THR A 153 7.96 1.98 -21.97
CA THR A 153 6.86 1.01 -21.89
C THR A 153 6.28 0.88 -20.46
N ARG A 154 5.06 0.39 -20.34
CA ARG A 154 4.43 0.12 -19.02
C ARG A 154 5.23 -0.88 -18.19
N TRP A 155 5.91 -1.80 -18.84
CA TRP A 155 6.69 -2.85 -18.19
C TRP A 155 7.91 -2.33 -17.45
N ALA A 156 8.44 -1.16 -17.85
CA ALA A 156 9.53 -0.48 -17.14
C ALA A 156 9.14 -0.07 -15.69
N ILE A 157 7.84 0.07 -15.41
CA ILE A 157 7.35 0.39 -14.07
C ILE A 157 7.07 -0.88 -13.26
N VAL A 158 6.50 -1.89 -13.90
CA VAL A 158 6.01 -3.10 -13.23
C VAL A 158 7.12 -4.09 -12.92
N LEU A 159 8.00 -4.39 -13.91
CA LEU A 159 8.97 -5.48 -13.79
C LEU A 159 10.10 -5.22 -12.77
N PRO A 160 10.68 -4.02 -12.66
CA PRO A 160 11.73 -3.76 -11.67
C PRO A 160 11.28 -3.95 -10.21
N ALA A 161 9.99 -3.75 -9.95
CA ALA A 161 9.40 -3.98 -8.64
C ALA A 161 8.85 -5.41 -8.46
N GLY A 162 9.10 -6.32 -9.43
CA GLY A 162 8.43 -7.61 -9.55
C GLY A 162 8.64 -8.56 -8.37
N ALA A 163 9.80 -8.54 -7.70
CA ALA A 163 10.02 -9.37 -6.50
C ALA A 163 11.09 -8.74 -5.61
N ALA A 164 10.71 -8.31 -4.42
CA ALA A 164 11.64 -7.79 -3.43
C ALA A 164 12.12 -8.93 -2.51
N ALA A 165 13.43 -9.05 -2.31
CA ALA A 165 14.03 -10.07 -1.46
C ALA A 165 13.46 -10.09 -0.04
N TYR A 166 13.19 -8.90 0.54
CA TYR A 166 12.56 -8.77 1.84
C TYR A 166 11.20 -9.50 1.91
N TYR A 167 10.34 -9.31 0.91
CA TYR A 167 9.02 -9.95 0.89
C TYR A 167 9.11 -11.45 0.60
N ILE A 168 10.11 -11.90 -0.18
CA ILE A 168 10.38 -13.33 -0.39
C ILE A 168 10.75 -13.99 0.94
N ILE A 169 11.66 -13.39 1.73
CA ILE A 169 12.08 -13.93 3.03
C ILE A 169 10.92 -13.91 4.04
N MET A 170 10.12 -12.85 4.04
CA MET A 170 8.94 -12.75 4.89
C MET A 170 7.91 -13.85 4.56
N ALA A 171 7.58 -14.03 3.29
CA ALA A 171 6.69 -15.09 2.83
C ALA A 171 7.24 -16.48 3.14
N ARG A 172 8.52 -16.73 2.86
CA ARG A 172 9.21 -17.97 3.22
C ARG A 172 9.08 -18.30 4.71
N THR A 173 9.32 -17.31 5.57
CA THR A 173 9.24 -17.50 7.02
C THR A 173 7.83 -17.92 7.44
N PHE A 174 6.80 -17.28 6.90
CA PHE A 174 5.43 -17.67 7.15
C PHE A 174 5.12 -19.08 6.62
N LEU A 175 5.49 -19.39 5.36
CA LEU A 175 5.27 -20.70 4.76
C LEU A 175 5.96 -21.83 5.54
N SER A 176 7.09 -21.54 6.19
CA SER A 176 7.80 -22.50 7.04
C SER A 176 7.09 -22.81 8.36
N THR A 177 6.03 -22.06 8.74
CA THR A 177 5.19 -22.35 9.92
C THR A 177 4.09 -23.37 9.63
N ILE A 178 3.81 -23.63 8.35
CA ILE A 178 2.82 -24.62 7.93
C ILE A 178 3.39 -26.02 8.19
N PRO A 179 2.65 -26.91 8.92
CA PRO A 179 3.15 -28.23 9.29
C PRO A 179 3.57 -29.06 8.08
N ASP A 180 4.76 -29.68 8.17
CA ASP A 180 5.31 -30.55 7.12
C ASP A 180 4.42 -31.77 6.86
N SER A 181 3.63 -32.24 7.86
CA SER A 181 2.68 -33.36 7.72
C SER A 181 1.64 -33.15 6.61
N LEU A 182 1.19 -31.91 6.37
CA LEU A 182 0.26 -31.59 5.28
C LEU A 182 0.92 -31.78 3.91
N TYR A 183 2.18 -31.45 3.80
CA TYR A 183 2.97 -31.67 2.58
C TYR A 183 3.19 -33.16 2.34
N GLU A 184 3.61 -33.91 3.37
CA GLU A 184 3.90 -35.32 3.30
C GLU A 184 2.66 -36.14 2.93
N SER A 185 1.53 -35.87 3.57
CA SER A 185 0.25 -36.53 3.23
C SER A 185 -0.13 -36.30 1.78
N ALA A 186 -0.04 -35.05 1.29
CA ALA A 186 -0.36 -34.75 -0.11
C ALA A 186 0.60 -35.42 -1.09
N ARG A 187 1.87 -35.63 -0.72
CA ARG A 187 2.86 -36.36 -1.53
C ARG A 187 2.54 -37.84 -1.60
N ILE A 188 2.08 -38.44 -0.50
CA ILE A 188 1.63 -39.85 -0.46
C ILE A 188 0.41 -40.02 -1.35
N ASP A 189 -0.50 -39.03 -1.39
CA ASP A 189 -1.67 -39.01 -2.26
C ASP A 189 -1.31 -38.74 -3.74
N GLY A 190 -0.04 -38.65 -4.10
CA GLY A 190 0.45 -38.46 -5.47
C GLY A 190 0.29 -37.02 -6.00
N ALA A 191 0.06 -36.03 -5.13
CA ALA A 191 -0.07 -34.64 -5.56
C ALA A 191 1.27 -34.07 -6.07
N THR A 192 1.20 -33.34 -7.20
CA THR A 192 2.35 -32.60 -7.73
C THR A 192 2.65 -31.36 -6.89
N GLU A 193 3.88 -30.84 -6.95
CA GLU A 193 4.29 -29.59 -6.24
C GLU A 193 3.36 -28.42 -6.55
N TRP A 194 2.93 -28.27 -7.80
CA TRP A 194 1.99 -27.23 -8.20
C TRP A 194 0.60 -27.40 -7.56
N THR A 195 0.14 -28.65 -7.45
CA THR A 195 -1.14 -28.96 -6.80
C THR A 195 -1.07 -28.65 -5.30
N ILE A 196 0.03 -29.02 -4.65
CA ILE A 196 0.29 -28.75 -3.24
C ILE A 196 0.34 -27.23 -2.99
N LEU A 197 1.11 -26.49 -3.80
CA LEU A 197 1.18 -25.03 -3.70
C LEU A 197 -0.21 -24.42 -3.83
N ARG A 198 -0.96 -24.77 -4.90
CA ARG A 198 -2.23 -24.10 -5.24
C ARG A 198 -3.36 -24.48 -4.29
N LYS A 199 -3.48 -25.76 -3.91
CA LYS A 199 -4.62 -26.27 -3.15
C LYS A 199 -4.41 -26.28 -1.63
N ILE A 200 -3.16 -26.28 -1.16
CA ILE A 200 -2.84 -26.36 0.28
C ILE A 200 -2.16 -25.07 0.73
N PHE A 201 -0.99 -24.75 0.15
CA PHE A 201 -0.19 -23.64 0.65
C PHE A 201 -0.79 -22.26 0.39
N ILE A 202 -1.30 -21.99 -0.80
CA ILE A 202 -1.93 -20.68 -1.11
C ILE A 202 -3.13 -20.42 -0.20
N PRO A 203 -4.12 -21.31 -0.01
CA PRO A 203 -5.23 -21.07 0.90
C PRO A 203 -4.81 -20.87 2.36
N LEU A 204 -3.85 -21.65 2.86
CA LEU A 204 -3.33 -21.51 4.21
C LEU A 204 -2.49 -20.23 4.39
N SER A 205 -1.97 -19.68 3.30
CA SER A 205 -1.12 -18.48 3.28
C SER A 205 -1.89 -17.19 3.04
N MET A 206 -3.22 -17.21 3.03
CA MET A 206 -4.03 -16.01 2.83
C MET A 206 -3.66 -14.84 3.76
N PRO A 207 -3.31 -15.05 5.05
CA PRO A 207 -2.87 -13.96 5.90
C PRO A 207 -1.63 -13.24 5.36
N ILE A 208 -0.57 -13.97 5.02
CA ILE A 208 0.66 -13.36 4.48
C ILE A 208 0.44 -12.79 3.08
N MET A 209 -0.33 -13.46 2.23
CA MET A 209 -0.66 -12.96 0.90
C MET A 209 -1.38 -11.60 0.98
N SER A 210 -2.30 -11.43 1.92
CA SER A 210 -2.99 -10.17 2.14
C SER A 210 -2.01 -9.05 2.51
N VAL A 211 -1.03 -9.34 3.36
CA VAL A 211 0.03 -8.39 3.74
C VAL A 211 0.88 -8.02 2.51
N LEU A 212 1.30 -9.00 1.72
CA LEU A 212 2.08 -8.77 0.49
C LEU A 212 1.31 -7.92 -0.52
N ILE A 213 0.03 -8.24 -0.74
CA ILE A 213 -0.84 -7.48 -1.64
C ILE A 213 -0.91 -6.01 -1.21
N ILE A 214 -1.07 -5.74 0.09
CA ILE A 214 -1.12 -4.38 0.62
C ILE A 214 0.19 -3.65 0.36
N TYR A 215 1.33 -4.25 0.72
CA TYR A 215 2.63 -3.61 0.54
C TYR A 215 2.94 -3.32 -0.94
N TYR A 216 2.72 -4.29 -1.81
CA TYR A 216 2.93 -4.09 -3.24
C TYR A 216 1.94 -3.08 -3.84
N ALA A 217 0.66 -3.12 -3.45
CA ALA A 217 -0.33 -2.16 -3.94
C ALA A 217 -0.01 -0.73 -3.52
N VAL A 218 0.37 -0.50 -2.26
CA VAL A 218 0.78 0.82 -1.76
C VAL A 218 2.05 1.30 -2.45
N HIS A 219 3.02 0.40 -2.67
CA HIS A 219 4.26 0.72 -3.39
C HIS A 219 3.97 1.16 -4.82
N GLN A 220 3.16 0.39 -5.57
CA GLN A 220 2.81 0.70 -6.95
C GLN A 220 1.97 1.98 -7.07
N TRP A 221 1.00 2.17 -6.16
CA TRP A 221 0.18 3.36 -6.14
C TRP A 221 0.99 4.65 -5.96
N ASN A 222 2.01 4.61 -5.10
CA ASN A 222 2.87 5.75 -4.80
C ASN A 222 4.08 5.87 -5.76
N SER A 223 4.20 5.00 -6.75
CA SER A 223 5.32 5.00 -7.68
C SER A 223 5.25 6.20 -8.64
N TYR A 224 6.13 7.18 -8.46
CA TYR A 224 6.28 8.32 -9.39
C TYR A 224 7.69 8.39 -9.98
N PHE A 225 8.70 8.10 -9.17
CA PHE A 225 10.11 8.29 -9.53
C PHE A 225 10.53 7.44 -10.73
N ASN A 226 10.16 6.16 -10.71
CA ASN A 226 10.43 5.25 -11.82
C ASN A 226 9.71 5.72 -13.11
N ALA A 227 8.48 6.23 -12.96
CA ALA A 227 7.73 6.72 -14.12
C ALA A 227 8.34 8.00 -14.71
N MET A 228 8.87 8.90 -13.88
CA MET A 228 9.59 10.08 -14.36
C MET A 228 10.84 9.72 -15.18
N ILE A 229 11.58 8.69 -14.75
CA ILE A 229 12.85 8.30 -15.37
C ILE A 229 12.63 7.43 -16.61
N TYR A 230 11.68 6.48 -16.54
CA TYR A 230 11.53 5.46 -17.59
C TYR A 230 10.45 5.79 -18.62
N LEU A 231 9.60 6.81 -18.38
CA LEU A 231 8.51 7.23 -19.28
C LEU A 231 8.57 8.73 -19.66
N PRO A 232 9.74 9.36 -19.88
CA PRO A 232 9.79 10.81 -20.16
C PRO A 232 9.11 11.16 -21.49
N GLY A 233 9.19 10.27 -22.50
CA GLY A 233 8.58 10.47 -23.81
C GLY A 233 7.12 10.04 -23.92
N ARG A 234 6.54 9.42 -22.88
CA ARG A 234 5.21 8.82 -22.94
C ARG A 234 4.29 9.41 -21.84
N LYS A 235 3.89 10.69 -22.05
CA LYS A 235 2.96 11.39 -21.18
C LYS A 235 1.62 10.64 -21.02
N ASP A 236 1.21 9.89 -22.06
CA ASP A 236 0.01 9.06 -22.06
C ASP A 236 0.06 7.87 -21.09
N LEU A 237 1.25 7.43 -20.68
CA LEU A 237 1.46 6.32 -19.76
C LEU A 237 1.79 6.75 -18.31
N GLN A 238 1.91 8.04 -18.05
CA GLN A 238 2.29 8.54 -16.72
C GLN A 238 1.21 8.25 -15.67
N PRO A 239 1.60 7.81 -14.46
CA PRO A 239 0.69 7.60 -13.36
C PRO A 239 0.27 8.92 -12.70
N LEU A 240 -0.78 8.87 -11.88
CA LEU A 240 -1.35 10.01 -11.15
C LEU A 240 -0.31 10.73 -10.29
N GLN A 241 0.63 10.02 -9.68
CA GLN A 241 1.65 10.62 -8.82
C GLN A 241 2.61 11.53 -9.59
N VAL A 242 2.88 11.24 -10.88
CA VAL A 242 3.65 12.15 -11.76
C VAL A 242 2.84 13.39 -12.09
N PHE A 243 1.55 13.26 -12.35
CA PHE A 243 0.64 14.40 -12.55
C PHE A 243 0.59 15.31 -11.31
N LEU A 244 0.47 14.72 -10.11
CA LEU A 244 0.58 15.42 -8.84
C LEU A 244 1.87 16.22 -8.72
N MET A 245 3.00 15.57 -9.01
CA MET A 245 4.32 16.16 -8.90
C MET A 245 4.47 17.39 -9.80
N LYS A 246 3.95 17.33 -11.04
CA LYS A 246 3.96 18.45 -11.98
C LYS A 246 3.20 19.66 -11.41
N ILE A 247 2.02 19.45 -10.84
CA ILE A 247 1.20 20.54 -10.28
C ILE A 247 1.83 21.10 -9.01
N LEU A 248 2.32 20.23 -8.12
CA LEU A 248 2.82 20.65 -6.81
C LEU A 248 4.17 21.36 -6.88
N ILE A 249 5.09 20.86 -7.72
CA ILE A 249 6.48 21.35 -7.77
C ILE A 249 6.69 22.31 -8.93
N ASN A 250 6.24 21.95 -10.14
CA ASN A 250 6.54 22.76 -11.32
C ASN A 250 5.54 23.91 -11.51
N ASN A 251 4.49 24.01 -10.67
CA ASN A 251 3.39 24.97 -10.84
C ASN A 251 2.75 24.92 -12.23
N GLU A 252 2.84 23.77 -12.91
CA GLU A 252 2.18 23.59 -14.20
C GLU A 252 0.67 23.78 -14.02
N SER A 253 0.11 24.77 -14.71
CA SER A 253 -1.33 25.03 -14.67
C SER A 253 -2.08 23.89 -15.34
N VAL A 254 -3.08 23.34 -14.66
CA VAL A 254 -4.01 22.33 -15.23
C VAL A 254 -4.83 22.89 -16.38
N ALA A 255 -4.98 24.21 -16.40
CA ALA A 255 -5.58 24.96 -17.47
C ALA A 255 -4.51 25.29 -18.51
N GLY A 256 -4.38 24.45 -19.55
CA GLY A 256 -3.47 24.74 -20.68
C GLY A 256 -3.56 26.19 -21.11
N GLU A 257 -2.47 26.72 -21.67
CA GLU A 257 -2.20 28.02 -22.32
C GLU A 257 -3.14 29.26 -22.12
N VAL A 258 -4.23 29.18 -21.34
CA VAL A 258 -5.17 30.29 -21.05
C VAL A 258 -4.73 31.02 -19.77
N ALA A 259 -3.44 31.08 -19.49
CA ALA A 259 -2.88 31.74 -18.30
C ALA A 259 -2.79 33.27 -18.50
N GLY A 260 -3.90 33.98 -18.45
CA GLY A 260 -3.93 35.44 -18.61
C GLY A 260 -4.76 36.19 -17.57
N SER A 261 -5.56 35.54 -16.74
CA SER A 261 -6.39 36.25 -15.75
C SER A 261 -5.89 36.01 -14.32
N ALA A 262 -5.95 37.08 -13.49
CA ALA A 262 -5.62 37.02 -12.06
C ALA A 262 -6.43 35.91 -11.32
N THR A 263 -7.64 35.63 -11.79
CA THR A 263 -8.50 34.55 -11.28
C THR A 263 -7.89 33.16 -11.47
N MET A 264 -7.11 32.96 -12.54
CA MET A 264 -6.48 31.66 -12.84
C MET A 264 -5.29 31.39 -11.91
N SER A 265 -4.50 32.39 -11.59
CA SER A 265 -3.43 32.27 -10.59
C SER A 265 -3.97 31.99 -9.18
N MET A 266 -5.15 32.50 -8.87
CA MET A 266 -5.85 32.25 -7.61
C MET A 266 -6.30 30.79 -7.49
N ILE A 267 -6.88 30.23 -8.54
CA ILE A 267 -7.35 28.86 -8.56
C ILE A 267 -6.17 27.87 -8.55
N SER A 268 -5.01 28.23 -9.12
CA SER A 268 -3.83 27.35 -9.18
C SER A 268 -3.33 26.90 -7.81
N LEU A 269 -3.40 27.77 -6.80
CA LEU A 269 -3.02 27.41 -5.42
C LEU A 269 -4.03 26.42 -4.82
N GLN A 270 -5.32 26.63 -5.03
CA GLN A 270 -6.37 25.71 -4.58
C GLN A 270 -6.27 24.34 -5.28
N LEU A 271 -5.93 24.33 -6.58
CA LEU A 271 -5.74 23.10 -7.36
C LEU A 271 -4.74 22.15 -6.71
N LYS A 272 -3.68 22.65 -6.08
CA LYS A 272 -2.71 21.81 -5.35
C LYS A 272 -3.38 20.97 -4.27
N TYR A 273 -4.26 21.57 -3.48
CA TYR A 273 -4.98 20.87 -2.41
C TYR A 273 -6.02 19.90 -2.96
N VAL A 274 -6.74 20.31 -4.02
CA VAL A 274 -7.73 19.44 -4.67
C VAL A 274 -7.06 18.18 -5.24
N VAL A 275 -5.93 18.32 -5.91
CA VAL A 275 -5.21 17.20 -6.52
C VAL A 275 -4.70 16.23 -5.45
N ILE A 276 -4.24 16.75 -4.29
CA ILE A 276 -3.86 15.92 -3.14
C ILE A 276 -5.08 15.11 -2.64
N VAL A 277 -6.23 15.78 -2.43
CA VAL A 277 -7.46 15.09 -1.98
C VAL A 277 -7.90 14.03 -2.97
N VAL A 278 -7.93 14.37 -4.25
CA VAL A 278 -8.30 13.46 -5.34
C VAL A 278 -7.41 12.21 -5.36
N ALA A 279 -6.10 12.34 -5.12
CA ALA A 279 -5.19 11.20 -5.04
C ALA A 279 -5.30 10.38 -3.75
N LEU A 280 -5.73 11.00 -2.64
CA LEU A 280 -5.89 10.32 -1.35
C LEU A 280 -7.18 9.50 -1.27
N VAL A 281 -8.27 9.97 -1.89
CA VAL A 281 -9.60 9.34 -1.80
C VAL A 281 -9.58 7.85 -2.12
N PRO A 282 -8.97 7.34 -3.20
CA PRO A 282 -8.94 5.91 -3.49
C PRO A 282 -8.24 5.08 -2.40
N ILE A 283 -7.14 5.61 -1.84
CA ILE A 283 -6.41 4.94 -0.76
C ILE A 283 -7.30 4.85 0.49
N LEU A 284 -7.95 5.96 0.84
CA LEU A 284 -8.85 6.02 2.01
C LEU A 284 -10.06 5.09 1.84
N CYS A 285 -10.59 4.96 0.64
CA CYS A 285 -11.69 4.02 0.36
C CYS A 285 -11.27 2.56 0.46
N VAL A 286 -10.05 2.23 0.06
CA VAL A 286 -9.53 0.85 0.09
C VAL A 286 -9.03 0.45 1.49
N TYR A 287 -8.56 1.42 2.29
CA TYR A 287 -7.95 1.18 3.60
C TYR A 287 -8.81 0.36 4.57
N PRO A 288 -10.13 0.61 4.77
CA PRO A 288 -10.96 -0.18 5.69
C PRO A 288 -11.03 -1.67 5.31
N PHE A 289 -11.01 -1.97 4.00
CA PHE A 289 -10.98 -3.35 3.52
C PHE A 289 -9.65 -4.03 3.83
N LEU A 290 -8.54 -3.30 3.70
CA LEU A 290 -7.20 -3.81 3.95
C LEU A 290 -6.95 -3.98 5.46
N GLN A 291 -7.42 -3.08 6.31
CA GLN A 291 -7.26 -3.11 7.77
C GLN A 291 -7.76 -4.42 8.38
N LYS A 292 -8.88 -4.96 7.90
CA LYS A 292 -9.44 -6.23 8.37
C LYS A 292 -8.46 -7.40 8.23
N TYR A 293 -7.68 -7.42 7.16
CA TYR A 293 -6.69 -8.48 6.91
C TYR A 293 -5.37 -8.24 7.65
N PHE A 294 -5.01 -6.96 7.85
CA PHE A 294 -3.80 -6.57 8.57
C PHE A 294 -3.85 -7.00 10.05
N ILE A 295 -4.97 -6.76 10.73
CA ILE A 295 -5.15 -7.14 12.14
C ILE A 295 -5.04 -8.66 12.31
N LYS A 296 -5.59 -9.45 11.39
CA LYS A 296 -5.48 -10.92 11.45
C LYS A 296 -4.06 -11.42 11.17
N GLY A 297 -3.32 -10.78 10.28
CA GLY A 297 -1.94 -11.17 9.93
C GLY A 297 -0.92 -10.89 11.02
N MET A 298 -1.01 -9.74 11.71
CA MET A 298 -0.11 -9.39 12.81
C MET A 298 -0.29 -10.27 14.05
N MET A 299 -1.51 -10.70 14.35
CA MET A 299 -1.78 -11.55 15.51
C MET A 299 -1.15 -12.95 15.40
N ILE A 300 -0.98 -13.46 14.18
CA ILE A 300 -0.37 -14.79 13.96
C ILE A 300 1.15 -14.75 14.18
N GLY A 301 1.80 -13.61 13.96
CA GLY A 301 3.23 -13.42 14.23
C GLY A 301 3.58 -13.11 15.69
N ALA A 302 2.60 -12.64 16.47
CA ALA A 302 2.81 -12.24 17.87
C ALA A 302 2.52 -13.36 18.88
N VAL A 303 1.82 -14.41 18.49
CA VAL A 303 1.54 -15.58 19.36
C VAL A 303 2.58 -16.67 19.03
N LYS A 304 3.80 -16.47 19.52
CA LYS A 304 4.77 -17.53 19.77
C LYS A 304 4.86 -17.66 21.30
N GLU A 305 4.02 -18.48 21.86
CA GLU A 305 4.27 -19.24 23.06
C GLU A 305 3.90 -20.70 22.83
#